data_cea2ba8865b855af32f7370ba410ef3d
#
_entry.id   cea2ba8865b855af32f7370ba410ef3d
#
_cell.length_a   1.000
_cell.length_b   1.000
_cell.length_c   1.000
_cell.angle_alpha   90.00
_cell.angle_beta   90.00
_cell.angle_gamma   90.00
#
_symmetry.space_group_name_H-M   'P 1'
#
loop_
_entity.id
_entity.type
_entity.pdbx_description
1 polymer ?
#
loop_
_entity_poly.entity_id
_entity_poly.type
_entity_poly.pdbx_seq_one_letter_code
_entity_poly.pdbx_strand_id
1 'polypeptide(L)'
;MGAKPEVGFIIPFRNREAHLAQFTKRILEHSRGKYNPWIFVMEQAEGEPFNRGALLNLGVLQVNRILGDNTPIALHDVDMLPAPSVNYHQLEADFVHLATCVSQFKNKMPYQDYFGGVVATTPRSMISVGGFPMDFWGWGGEDDALLLRVKASGLSMRRRYNQYFVSLAHEREIDGDLLWKNRDLLEKMRRDPYTGGRISNEGWTVDQTPSMRDGQISLLRFLCTPT
;
A
#
# COMPACT_ATOMS: atom_id res chain seq x y z
N MET A 1 -12.98 29.19 0.24
CA MET A 1 -11.94 28.14 0.29
C MET A 1 -12.51 26.93 -0.42
N GLY A 2 -11.80 26.36 -1.43
CA GLY A 2 -12.24 25.14 -2.09
C GLY A 2 -12.29 23.95 -1.12
N ALA A 3 -13.07 22.92 -1.45
CA ALA A 3 -13.11 21.69 -0.67
C ALA A 3 -11.69 21.04 -0.67
N LYS A 4 -11.30 20.49 0.48
CA LYS A 4 -10.03 19.76 0.57
C LYS A 4 -10.13 18.45 -0.22
N PRO A 5 -9.06 18.02 -0.91
CA PRO A 5 -9.08 16.75 -1.61
C PRO A 5 -9.21 15.57 -0.61
N GLU A 6 -9.91 14.52 -1.03
CA GLU A 6 -9.90 13.24 -0.33
C GLU A 6 -8.61 12.48 -0.64
N VAL A 7 -8.05 11.78 0.35
CA VAL A 7 -6.89 10.90 0.18
C VAL A 7 -7.16 9.56 0.84
N GLY A 8 -7.09 8.47 0.09
CA GLY A 8 -7.25 7.11 0.59
C GLY A 8 -5.90 6.51 1.04
N PHE A 9 -5.80 6.06 2.28
CA PHE A 9 -4.67 5.29 2.80
C PHE A 9 -5.07 3.82 2.86
N ILE A 10 -4.42 2.97 2.10
CA ILE A 10 -4.69 1.53 2.08
C ILE A 10 -3.62 0.84 2.92
N ILE A 11 -4.05 0.23 4.02
CA ILE A 11 -3.19 -0.34 5.04
C ILE A 11 -3.38 -1.86 5.10
N PRO A 12 -2.45 -2.65 4.57
CA PRO A 12 -2.44 -4.10 4.80
C PRO A 12 -2.16 -4.37 6.27
N PHE A 13 -2.98 -5.19 6.90
CA PHE A 13 -3.02 -5.27 8.36
C PHE A 13 -3.19 -6.70 8.88
N ARG A 14 -2.44 -7.06 9.92
CA ARG A 14 -2.68 -8.20 10.81
C ARG A 14 -1.92 -8.00 12.13
N ASN A 15 -2.64 -8.04 13.27
CA ASN A 15 -2.05 -8.05 14.62
C ASN A 15 -1.06 -6.89 14.92
N ARG A 16 -1.38 -5.66 14.49
CA ARG A 16 -0.53 -4.46 14.63
C ARG A 16 -1.29 -3.27 15.23
N GLU A 17 -2.20 -3.50 16.19
CA GLU A 17 -3.10 -2.46 16.74
C GLU A 17 -2.34 -1.23 17.29
N ALA A 18 -1.23 -1.45 17.99
CA ALA A 18 -0.41 -0.34 18.51
C ALA A 18 0.20 0.51 17.40
N HIS A 19 0.60 -0.10 16.27
CA HIS A 19 1.08 0.63 15.10
C HIS A 19 -0.05 1.37 14.41
N LEU A 20 -1.22 0.74 14.25
CA LEU A 20 -2.39 1.37 13.66
C LEU A 20 -2.85 2.61 14.45
N ALA A 21 -2.85 2.54 15.77
CA ALA A 21 -3.17 3.67 16.62
C ALA A 21 -2.20 4.85 16.43
N GLN A 22 -0.88 4.56 16.39
CA GLN A 22 0.14 5.58 16.15
C GLN A 22 0.04 6.17 14.73
N PHE A 23 -0.16 5.30 13.73
CA PHE A 23 -0.36 5.69 12.33
C PHE A 23 -1.58 6.62 12.19
N THR A 24 -2.74 6.20 12.70
CA THR A 24 -3.99 6.97 12.63
C THR A 24 -3.81 8.36 13.25
N LYS A 25 -3.23 8.45 14.45
CA LYS A 25 -2.90 9.72 15.10
C LYS A 25 -2.00 10.58 14.23
N ARG A 26 -0.93 9.99 13.67
CA ARG A 26 0.03 10.73 12.82
C ARG A 26 -0.62 11.23 11.53
N ILE A 27 -1.45 10.43 10.87
CA ILE A 27 -2.16 10.85 9.65
C ILE A 27 -3.17 11.96 9.97
N LEU A 28 -3.89 11.87 11.08
CA LEU A 28 -4.83 12.92 11.50
C LEU A 28 -4.10 14.26 11.73
N GLU A 29 -2.95 14.25 12.40
CA GLU A 29 -2.12 15.46 12.59
C GLU A 29 -1.58 15.97 11.25
N HIS A 30 -1.09 15.09 10.41
CA HIS A 30 -0.46 15.41 9.13
C HIS A 30 -1.46 16.00 8.12
N SER A 31 -2.72 15.55 8.12
CA SER A 31 -3.76 15.97 7.16
C SER A 31 -4.33 17.35 7.45
N ARG A 32 -4.14 17.89 8.66
CA ARG A 32 -4.74 19.18 9.08
C ARG A 32 -4.45 20.30 8.09
N GLY A 33 -5.51 20.90 7.57
CA GLY A 33 -5.41 21.99 6.60
C GLY A 33 -5.04 21.58 5.17
N LYS A 34 -4.68 20.31 4.91
CA LYS A 34 -4.17 19.84 3.62
C LYS A 34 -5.20 19.01 2.83
N TYR A 35 -5.74 17.95 3.45
CA TYR A 35 -6.64 16.98 2.81
C TYR A 35 -7.54 16.29 3.85
N ASN A 36 -8.56 15.57 3.39
CA ASN A 36 -9.44 14.73 4.21
C ASN A 36 -8.95 13.27 4.11
N PRO A 37 -8.44 12.66 5.20
CA PRO A 37 -7.91 11.30 5.15
C PRO A 37 -9.02 10.26 5.28
N TRP A 38 -8.95 9.22 4.44
CA TRP A 38 -9.72 7.99 4.52
C TRP A 38 -8.76 6.82 4.72
N ILE A 39 -8.85 6.13 5.84
CA ILE A 39 -7.99 4.98 6.16
C ILE A 39 -8.77 3.70 5.92
N PHE A 40 -8.30 2.89 4.97
CA PHE A 40 -8.84 1.58 4.62
C PHE A 40 -7.93 0.51 5.22
N VAL A 41 -8.31 -0.03 6.37
CA VAL A 41 -7.57 -1.10 7.03
C VAL A 41 -8.02 -2.43 6.43
N MET A 42 -7.15 -3.05 5.68
CA MET A 42 -7.38 -4.34 5.03
C MET A 42 -6.77 -5.42 5.91
N GLU A 43 -7.59 -5.99 6.80
CA GLU A 43 -7.14 -6.97 7.77
C GLU A 43 -7.26 -8.38 7.22
N GLN A 44 -6.13 -9.10 7.16
CA GLN A 44 -6.17 -10.51 6.79
C GLN A 44 -6.60 -11.38 7.96
N ALA A 45 -7.58 -12.26 7.73
CA ALA A 45 -7.94 -13.33 8.67
C ALA A 45 -6.72 -14.25 8.93
N GLU A 46 -6.71 -14.88 10.10
CA GLU A 46 -5.67 -15.86 10.45
C GLU A 46 -5.81 -17.16 9.65
N GLY A 47 -4.76 -17.97 9.65
CA GLY A 47 -4.72 -19.30 9.02
C GLY A 47 -3.72 -19.38 7.87
N GLU A 48 -3.69 -18.40 6.97
CA GLU A 48 -2.76 -18.38 5.85
C GLU A 48 -1.60 -17.41 6.09
N PRO A 49 -0.44 -17.60 5.45
CA PRO A 49 0.64 -16.62 5.45
C PRO A 49 0.15 -15.24 5.01
N PHE A 50 0.80 -14.17 5.48
CA PHE A 50 0.37 -12.81 5.15
C PHE A 50 0.55 -12.50 3.66
N ASN A 51 -0.49 -11.98 3.00
CA ASN A 51 -0.44 -11.59 1.60
C ASN A 51 -0.66 -10.07 1.44
N ARG A 52 0.42 -9.31 1.61
CA ARG A 52 0.40 -7.84 1.55
C ARG A 52 -0.12 -7.33 0.21
N GLY A 53 0.32 -7.94 -0.90
CA GLY A 53 -0.07 -7.52 -2.26
C GLY A 53 -1.57 -7.69 -2.51
N ALA A 54 -2.14 -8.82 -2.10
CA ALA A 54 -3.58 -9.08 -2.20
C ALA A 54 -4.38 -8.06 -1.37
N LEU A 55 -4.00 -7.80 -0.13
CA LEU A 55 -4.69 -6.83 0.72
C LEU A 55 -4.67 -5.41 0.15
N LEU A 56 -3.54 -4.98 -0.42
CA LEU A 56 -3.45 -3.70 -1.10
C LEU A 56 -4.36 -3.63 -2.34
N ASN A 57 -4.43 -4.69 -3.14
CA ASN A 57 -5.34 -4.78 -4.27
C ASN A 57 -6.80 -4.68 -3.84
N LEU A 58 -7.20 -5.46 -2.83
CA LEU A 58 -8.57 -5.43 -2.28
C LEU A 58 -8.91 -4.02 -1.78
N GLY A 59 -7.97 -3.34 -1.12
CA GLY A 59 -8.14 -1.96 -0.68
C GLY A 59 -8.30 -0.98 -1.84
N VAL A 60 -7.55 -1.13 -2.93
CA VAL A 60 -7.73 -0.34 -4.16
C VAL A 60 -9.15 -0.47 -4.71
N LEU A 61 -9.70 -1.71 -4.75
CA LEU A 61 -11.07 -1.95 -5.20
C LEU A 61 -12.09 -1.28 -4.27
N GLN A 62 -11.88 -1.28 -2.94
CA GLN A 62 -12.76 -0.59 -2.01
C GLN A 62 -12.70 0.93 -2.14
N VAL A 63 -11.50 1.51 -2.29
CA VAL A 63 -11.36 2.96 -2.55
C VAL A 63 -12.05 3.33 -3.86
N ASN A 64 -11.82 2.57 -4.93
CA ASN A 64 -12.46 2.81 -6.22
C ASN A 64 -13.99 2.84 -6.10
N ARG A 65 -14.57 1.90 -5.35
CA ARG A 65 -16.01 1.80 -5.12
C ARG A 65 -16.57 2.98 -4.30
N ILE A 66 -15.83 3.46 -3.30
CA ILE A 66 -16.32 4.44 -2.31
C ILE A 66 -15.98 5.87 -2.69
N LEU A 67 -14.79 6.13 -3.21
CA LEU A 67 -14.26 7.47 -3.48
C LEU A 67 -14.02 7.76 -4.96
N GLY A 68 -14.06 6.72 -5.82
CA GLY A 68 -13.84 6.84 -7.25
C GLY A 68 -12.39 6.59 -7.69
N ASP A 69 -12.22 6.42 -8.99
CA ASP A 69 -11.01 5.90 -9.64
C ASP A 69 -9.85 6.91 -9.74
N ASN A 70 -10.14 8.21 -9.60
CA ASN A 70 -9.14 9.28 -9.66
C ASN A 70 -8.70 9.82 -8.28
N THR A 71 -9.24 9.27 -7.19
CA THR A 71 -8.85 9.67 -5.84
C THR A 71 -7.36 9.37 -5.61
N PRO A 72 -6.55 10.32 -5.13
CA PRO A 72 -5.21 10.02 -4.66
C PRO A 72 -5.23 8.96 -3.56
N ILE A 73 -4.46 7.90 -3.72
CA ILE A 73 -4.29 6.84 -2.72
C ILE A 73 -2.82 6.69 -2.33
N ALA A 74 -2.59 6.27 -1.11
CA ALA A 74 -1.31 5.80 -0.63
C ALA A 74 -1.41 4.31 -0.28
N LEU A 75 -0.68 3.47 -1.00
CA LEU A 75 -0.37 2.09 -0.62
C LEU A 75 0.66 2.19 0.50
N HIS A 76 0.29 1.85 1.74
CA HIS A 76 1.04 2.34 2.89
C HIS A 76 1.21 1.28 3.97
N ASP A 77 2.45 1.03 4.40
CA ASP A 77 2.72 0.15 5.54
C ASP A 77 2.35 0.85 6.86
N VAL A 78 1.70 0.12 7.76
CA VAL A 78 1.19 0.65 9.04
C VAL A 78 2.30 1.15 9.98
N ASP A 79 3.51 0.66 9.82
CA ASP A 79 4.70 1.00 10.61
C ASP A 79 5.50 2.20 10.07
N MET A 80 5.06 2.82 8.99
CA MET A 80 5.73 3.96 8.39
C MET A 80 5.06 5.27 8.79
N LEU A 81 5.67 6.06 9.68
CA LEU A 81 5.13 7.34 10.11
C LEU A 81 5.71 8.51 9.29
N PRO A 82 4.87 9.28 8.58
CA PRO A 82 5.35 10.37 7.72
C PRO A 82 5.88 11.56 8.51
N ALA A 83 6.93 12.20 8.02
CA ALA A 83 7.31 13.56 8.45
C ALA A 83 6.30 14.59 7.90
N PRO A 84 6.23 15.81 8.49
CA PRO A 84 5.28 16.85 8.06
C PRO A 84 5.40 17.28 6.59
N SER A 85 6.59 17.08 5.98
CA SER A 85 6.88 17.44 4.57
C SER A 85 6.34 16.45 3.55
N VAL A 86 5.89 15.25 3.95
CA VAL A 86 5.37 14.25 3.02
C VAL A 86 4.10 14.76 2.34
N ASN A 87 4.00 14.58 1.03
CA ASN A 87 2.84 15.02 0.25
C ASN A 87 2.17 13.82 -0.41
N TYR A 88 0.93 13.54 0.00
CA TYR A 88 0.13 12.42 -0.48
C TYR A 88 -0.90 12.79 -1.55
N HIS A 89 -1.26 14.07 -1.68
CA HIS A 89 -2.43 14.50 -2.47
C HIS A 89 -2.07 15.16 -3.81
N GLN A 90 -0.81 15.51 -4.01
CA GLN A 90 -0.33 16.06 -5.28
C GLN A 90 0.50 15.00 -5.99
N LEU A 91 -0.06 14.41 -7.03
CA LEU A 91 0.60 13.38 -7.82
C LEU A 91 1.14 14.01 -9.12
N GLU A 92 2.45 14.00 -9.27
CA GLU A 92 3.16 14.49 -10.48
C GLU A 92 3.43 13.36 -11.50
N ALA A 93 2.96 12.17 -11.22
CA ALA A 93 3.06 10.98 -12.07
C ALA A 93 1.96 9.99 -11.72
N ASP A 94 1.73 8.97 -12.55
CA ASP A 94 0.78 7.89 -12.29
C ASP A 94 1.15 7.10 -11.03
N PHE A 95 2.46 6.96 -10.79
CA PHE A 95 3.01 6.36 -9.58
C PHE A 95 4.09 7.25 -8.97
N VAL A 96 3.99 7.55 -7.70
CA VAL A 96 4.98 8.34 -6.94
C VAL A 96 5.48 7.54 -5.75
N HIS A 97 6.73 7.08 -5.81
CA HIS A 97 7.37 6.41 -4.68
C HIS A 97 7.78 7.44 -3.63
N LEU A 98 7.20 7.36 -2.44
CA LEU A 98 7.42 8.30 -1.34
C LEU A 98 8.44 7.80 -0.32
N ALA A 99 8.53 6.48 -0.06
CA ALA A 99 9.42 5.90 0.96
C ALA A 99 10.89 5.83 0.50
N THR A 100 11.44 6.97 0.08
CA THR A 100 12.84 7.08 -0.38
C THR A 100 13.83 7.37 0.75
N CYS A 101 13.35 7.87 1.89
CA CYS A 101 14.15 8.18 3.07
C CYS A 101 13.48 7.56 4.30
N VAL A 102 13.90 6.35 4.68
CA VAL A 102 13.30 5.59 5.77
C VAL A 102 14.32 5.37 6.88
N SER A 103 13.95 5.63 8.14
CA SER A 103 14.86 5.60 9.29
C SER A 103 15.57 4.25 9.45
N GLN A 104 14.88 3.12 9.25
CA GLN A 104 15.47 1.78 9.34
C GLN A 104 16.59 1.54 8.30
N PHE A 105 16.59 2.27 7.18
CA PHE A 105 17.61 2.20 6.13
C PHE A 105 18.58 3.41 6.17
N LYS A 106 18.74 4.03 7.34
CA LYS A 106 19.60 5.20 7.52
C LYS A 106 19.24 6.37 6.57
N ASN A 107 17.93 6.57 6.37
CA ASN A 107 17.34 7.59 5.49
C ASN A 107 17.77 7.46 4.02
N LYS A 108 17.92 6.23 3.53
CA LYS A 108 18.22 5.91 2.13
C LYS A 108 17.30 4.81 1.65
N MET A 109 17.25 4.59 0.35
CA MET A 109 16.65 3.38 -0.21
C MET A 109 17.60 2.19 0.01
N PRO A 110 17.10 0.99 0.33
CA PRO A 110 17.96 -0.19 0.53
C PRO A 110 18.64 -0.66 -0.75
N TYR A 111 18.01 -0.42 -1.91
CA TYR A 111 18.57 -0.69 -3.24
C TYR A 111 17.91 0.22 -4.29
N GLN A 112 18.52 0.31 -5.50
CA GLN A 112 18.14 1.28 -6.54
C GLN A 112 16.68 1.15 -7.00
N ASP A 113 16.20 -0.07 -7.19
CA ASP A 113 14.85 -0.35 -7.67
C ASP A 113 13.82 -0.57 -6.54
N TYR A 114 14.18 -0.24 -5.30
CA TYR A 114 13.24 -0.33 -4.17
C TYR A 114 11.95 0.46 -4.46
N PHE A 115 10.82 -0.22 -4.29
CA PHE A 115 9.49 0.36 -4.53
C PHE A 115 8.49 0.07 -3.40
N GLY A 116 9.01 -0.34 -2.23
CA GLY A 116 8.23 -0.72 -1.06
C GLY A 116 7.91 0.45 -0.11
N GLY A 117 7.21 0.11 0.95
CA GLY A 117 6.86 1.00 2.05
C GLY A 117 5.68 1.91 1.75
N VAL A 118 5.88 2.96 0.93
CA VAL A 118 4.82 3.93 0.62
C VAL A 118 4.88 4.35 -0.85
N VAL A 119 3.81 4.04 -1.58
CA VAL A 119 3.62 4.45 -2.97
C VAL A 119 2.30 5.20 -3.11
N ALA A 120 2.34 6.43 -3.63
CA ALA A 120 1.16 7.20 -3.95
C ALA A 120 0.78 7.03 -5.43
N THR A 121 -0.52 6.86 -5.71
CA THR A 121 -1.07 6.62 -7.04
C THR A 121 -2.58 6.90 -7.06
N THR A 122 -3.31 6.36 -8.02
CA THR A 122 -4.78 6.34 -8.07
C THR A 122 -5.31 4.92 -8.27
N PRO A 123 -6.57 4.61 -7.91
CA PRO A 123 -7.19 3.34 -8.24
C PRO A 123 -7.13 3.03 -9.74
N ARG A 124 -7.36 4.04 -10.60
CA ARG A 124 -7.27 3.92 -12.05
C ARG A 124 -5.91 3.40 -12.49
N SER A 125 -4.82 4.01 -12.03
CA SER A 125 -3.45 3.61 -12.39
C SER A 125 -3.13 2.20 -11.87
N MET A 126 -3.54 1.87 -10.64
CA MET A 126 -3.35 0.51 -10.09
C MET A 126 -4.10 -0.56 -10.90
N ILE A 127 -5.36 -0.30 -11.26
CA ILE A 127 -6.15 -1.24 -12.06
C ILE A 127 -5.55 -1.41 -13.46
N SER A 128 -5.08 -0.34 -14.08
CA SER A 128 -4.49 -0.38 -15.43
C SER A 128 -3.22 -1.22 -15.51
N VAL A 129 -2.37 -1.19 -14.48
CA VAL A 129 -1.17 -2.05 -14.42
C VAL A 129 -1.46 -3.48 -13.95
N GLY A 130 -2.71 -3.78 -13.58
CA GLY A 130 -3.12 -5.09 -13.08
C GLY A 130 -2.83 -5.30 -11.59
N GLY A 131 -2.50 -4.24 -10.82
CA GLY A 131 -2.23 -4.29 -9.39
C GLY A 131 -0.99 -5.10 -9.01
N PHE A 132 -0.91 -5.52 -7.75
CA PHE A 132 0.08 -6.49 -7.30
C PHE A 132 -0.26 -7.88 -7.83
N PRO A 133 0.73 -8.75 -8.10
CA PRO A 133 0.46 -10.18 -8.25
C PRO A 133 -0.12 -10.75 -6.95
N MET A 134 -1.12 -11.62 -7.06
CA MET A 134 -1.84 -12.16 -5.90
C MET A 134 -1.14 -13.37 -5.26
N ASP A 135 -0.11 -13.92 -5.91
CA ASP A 135 0.55 -15.18 -5.53
C ASP A 135 1.75 -15.00 -4.58
N PHE A 136 2.06 -13.76 -4.16
CA PHE A 136 3.12 -13.49 -3.20
C PHE A 136 2.62 -13.65 -1.76
N TRP A 137 2.95 -14.77 -1.15
CA TRP A 137 2.63 -15.09 0.24
C TRP A 137 3.86 -14.94 1.13
N GLY A 138 3.66 -14.47 2.37
CA GLY A 138 4.76 -14.16 3.27
C GLY A 138 5.52 -12.91 2.86
N TRP A 139 6.83 -12.87 3.10
CA TRP A 139 7.63 -11.67 2.90
C TRP A 139 8.42 -11.69 1.60
N GLY A 140 8.36 -10.59 0.85
CA GLY A 140 9.33 -10.20 -0.17
C GLY A 140 8.91 -10.48 -1.62
N GLY A 141 9.29 -9.59 -2.51
CA GLY A 141 9.14 -9.70 -3.96
C GLY A 141 7.93 -8.99 -4.56
N GLU A 142 6.85 -8.78 -3.81
CA GLU A 142 5.62 -8.17 -4.32
C GLU A 142 5.80 -6.71 -4.78
N ASP A 143 6.59 -5.92 -4.05
CA ASP A 143 6.88 -4.53 -4.40
C ASP A 143 7.72 -4.42 -5.68
N ASP A 144 8.73 -5.28 -5.81
CA ASP A 144 9.56 -5.37 -7.03
C ASP A 144 8.72 -5.84 -8.22
N ALA A 145 7.79 -6.78 -7.99
CA ALA A 145 6.86 -7.26 -9.00
C ALA A 145 5.90 -6.15 -9.47
N LEU A 146 5.37 -5.33 -8.55
CA LEU A 146 4.57 -4.15 -8.93
C LEU A 146 5.41 -3.19 -9.79
N LEU A 147 6.67 -2.93 -9.41
CA LEU A 147 7.53 -2.06 -10.20
C LEU A 147 7.76 -2.59 -11.63
N LEU A 148 7.89 -3.92 -11.81
CA LEU A 148 7.99 -4.52 -13.14
C LEU A 148 6.73 -4.22 -13.97
N ARG A 149 5.54 -4.36 -13.40
CA ARG A 149 4.26 -4.01 -14.06
C ARG A 149 4.17 -2.54 -14.42
N VAL A 150 4.55 -1.64 -13.51
CA VAL A 150 4.58 -0.20 -13.76
C VAL A 150 5.53 0.13 -14.92
N LYS A 151 6.75 -0.44 -14.92
CA LYS A 151 7.71 -0.24 -16.02
C LYS A 151 7.20 -0.78 -17.36
N ALA A 152 6.49 -1.91 -17.35
CA ALA A 152 5.97 -2.54 -18.57
C ALA A 152 4.72 -1.82 -19.13
N SER A 153 3.96 -1.13 -18.30
CA SER A 153 2.71 -0.45 -18.69
C SER A 153 2.92 0.83 -19.50
N GLY A 154 4.11 1.42 -19.46
CA GLY A 154 4.40 2.73 -20.03
C GLY A 154 3.85 3.91 -19.22
N LEU A 155 3.21 3.66 -18.06
CA LEU A 155 2.78 4.72 -17.16
C LEU A 155 3.97 5.46 -16.53
N SER A 156 3.76 6.73 -16.20
CA SER A 156 4.79 7.55 -15.60
C SER A 156 5.05 7.17 -14.13
N MET A 157 6.32 7.12 -13.74
CA MET A 157 6.73 6.86 -12.36
C MET A 157 7.78 7.88 -11.93
N ARG A 158 7.62 8.40 -10.72
CA ARG A 158 8.57 9.30 -10.07
C ARG A 158 8.97 8.78 -8.70
N ARG A 159 10.21 9.10 -8.29
CA ARG A 159 10.66 8.99 -6.88
C ARG A 159 10.76 10.39 -6.31
N ARG A 160 10.06 10.62 -5.22
CA ARG A 160 10.11 11.91 -4.54
C ARG A 160 11.12 11.82 -3.41
N TYR A 161 12.30 12.35 -3.65
CA TYR A 161 13.37 12.40 -2.65
C TYR A 161 13.02 13.41 -1.53
N ASN A 162 13.69 13.26 -0.38
CA ASN A 162 13.44 14.08 0.82
C ASN A 162 12.03 13.91 1.44
N GLN A 163 11.40 12.78 1.22
CA GLN A 163 10.21 12.36 1.94
C GLN A 163 10.63 11.40 3.06
N TYR A 164 10.59 11.90 4.30
CA TYR A 164 11.12 11.16 5.44
C TYR A 164 10.02 10.37 6.14
N PHE A 165 10.33 9.11 6.46
CA PHE A 165 9.48 8.23 7.24
C PHE A 165 10.24 7.64 8.43
N VAL A 166 9.60 7.67 9.60
CA VAL A 166 10.08 6.93 10.77
C VAL A 166 9.44 5.55 10.71
N SER A 167 10.27 4.50 10.62
CA SER A 167 9.81 3.12 10.70
C SER A 167 9.69 2.70 12.17
N LEU A 168 8.52 2.19 12.55
CA LEU A 168 8.31 1.58 13.87
C LEU A 168 8.93 0.18 13.87
N ALA A 169 9.58 -0.17 14.97
CA ALA A 169 10.21 -1.47 15.11
C ALA A 169 9.16 -2.58 15.24
N HIS A 170 9.37 -3.67 14.53
CA HIS A 170 8.58 -4.89 14.65
C HIS A 170 9.39 -6.12 14.25
N GLU A 171 9.00 -7.27 14.77
CA GLU A 171 9.53 -8.55 14.34
C GLU A 171 8.97 -8.92 12.96
N ARG A 172 9.79 -9.57 12.15
CA ARG A 172 9.41 -10.12 10.85
C ARG A 172 9.47 -11.62 10.90
N GLU A 173 8.39 -12.27 10.61
CA GLU A 173 8.35 -13.69 10.35
C GLU A 173 8.78 -13.93 8.90
N ILE A 174 9.92 -14.58 8.72
CA ILE A 174 10.43 -14.93 7.39
C ILE A 174 10.41 -16.45 7.27
N ASP A 175 9.51 -16.93 6.42
CA ASP A 175 9.48 -18.32 5.98
C ASP A 175 10.41 -18.49 4.78
N GLY A 176 11.41 -19.36 4.94
CA GLY A 176 12.44 -19.59 3.91
C GLY A 176 11.85 -20.20 2.62
N ASP A 177 10.89 -21.11 2.73
CA ASP A 177 10.26 -21.77 1.58
C ASP A 177 9.40 -20.80 0.79
N LEU A 178 8.64 -19.94 1.47
CA LEU A 178 7.87 -18.87 0.82
C LEU A 178 8.79 -17.86 0.15
N LEU A 179 9.89 -17.49 0.80
CA LEU A 179 10.87 -16.57 0.22
C LEU A 179 11.46 -17.13 -1.09
N TRP A 180 11.77 -18.44 -1.15
CA TRP A 180 12.24 -19.08 -2.38
C TRP A 180 11.18 -19.10 -3.47
N LYS A 181 9.92 -19.42 -3.15
CA LYS A 181 8.77 -19.36 -4.09
C LYS A 181 8.58 -17.97 -4.65
N ASN A 182 8.63 -16.94 -3.78
CA ASN A 182 8.50 -15.54 -4.20
C ASN A 182 9.65 -15.11 -5.13
N ARG A 183 10.87 -15.55 -4.88
CA ARG A 183 12.02 -15.27 -5.77
C ARG A 183 11.85 -15.93 -7.14
N ASP A 184 11.41 -17.19 -7.19
CA ASP A 184 11.15 -17.89 -8.47
C ASP A 184 10.02 -17.19 -9.25
N LEU A 185 8.94 -16.79 -8.57
CA LEU A 185 7.86 -16.04 -9.18
C LEU A 185 8.35 -14.69 -9.73
N LEU A 186 9.16 -13.94 -8.96
CA LEU A 186 9.74 -12.68 -9.40
C LEU A 186 10.64 -12.87 -10.65
N GLU A 187 11.43 -13.93 -10.72
CA GLU A 187 12.24 -14.23 -11.91
C GLU A 187 11.38 -14.56 -13.14
N LYS A 188 10.24 -15.24 -12.97
CA LYS A 188 9.27 -15.44 -14.04
C LYS A 188 8.67 -14.09 -14.49
N MET A 189 8.34 -13.21 -13.56
CA MET A 189 7.79 -11.88 -13.85
C MET A 189 8.79 -10.92 -14.52
N ARG A 190 10.10 -11.13 -14.37
CA ARG A 190 11.11 -10.40 -15.17
C ARG A 190 10.98 -10.67 -16.67
N ARG A 191 10.45 -11.84 -17.05
CA ARG A 191 10.21 -12.24 -18.45
C ARG A 191 8.81 -11.87 -18.92
N ASP A 192 7.82 -12.03 -18.04
CA ASP A 192 6.42 -11.64 -18.26
C ASP A 192 5.86 -10.97 -16.99
N PRO A 193 5.81 -9.62 -16.93
CA PRO A 193 5.37 -8.86 -15.77
C PRO A 193 3.92 -9.16 -15.33
N TYR A 194 3.12 -9.76 -16.19
CA TYR A 194 1.71 -10.07 -15.87
C TYR A 194 1.49 -11.49 -15.37
N THR A 195 2.54 -12.28 -15.20
CA THR A 195 2.49 -13.56 -14.44
C THR A 195 1.94 -13.30 -13.02
N GLY A 196 1.19 -14.25 -12.45
CA GLY A 196 0.64 -14.16 -11.09
C GLY A 196 -0.69 -13.37 -10.99
N GLY A 197 -1.46 -13.38 -12.08
CA GLY A 197 -2.82 -12.82 -12.10
C GLY A 197 -2.87 -11.29 -12.09
N ARG A 198 -4.09 -10.76 -12.07
CA ARG A 198 -4.37 -9.33 -12.02
C ARG A 198 -5.19 -8.99 -10.78
N ILE A 199 -5.27 -7.69 -10.46
CA ILE A 199 -6.11 -7.19 -9.38
C ILE A 199 -7.56 -7.69 -9.53
N SER A 200 -8.01 -8.43 -8.54
CA SER A 200 -9.37 -8.95 -8.44
C SER A 200 -9.69 -9.25 -6.97
N ASN A 201 -10.93 -9.62 -6.68
CA ASN A 201 -11.34 -10.20 -5.39
C ASN A 201 -11.52 -11.72 -5.48
N GLU A 202 -11.14 -12.33 -6.59
CA GLU A 202 -11.21 -13.79 -6.75
C GLU A 202 -10.34 -14.49 -5.72
N GLY A 203 -10.86 -15.54 -5.08
CA GLY A 203 -10.18 -16.24 -3.99
C GLY A 203 -10.17 -15.49 -2.64
N TRP A 204 -11.00 -14.42 -2.49
CA TRP A 204 -11.09 -13.64 -1.25
C TRP A 204 -12.53 -13.21 -0.95
N THR A 205 -12.94 -13.33 0.30
CA THR A 205 -14.10 -12.59 0.84
C THR A 205 -13.64 -11.31 1.51
N VAL A 206 -14.45 -10.26 1.42
CA VAL A 206 -14.13 -8.93 1.98
C VAL A 206 -15.35 -8.40 2.71
N ASP A 207 -15.34 -8.47 4.04
CA ASP A 207 -16.45 -8.07 4.90
C ASP A 207 -16.11 -6.76 5.62
N GLN A 208 -16.93 -5.74 5.44
CA GLN A 208 -16.75 -4.50 6.18
C GLN A 208 -17.14 -4.70 7.64
N THR A 209 -16.21 -4.43 8.55
CA THR A 209 -16.41 -4.50 10.00
C THR A 209 -16.76 -3.12 10.58
N PRO A 210 -17.13 -2.99 11.85
CA PRO A 210 -17.41 -1.70 12.48
C PRO A 210 -16.30 -0.69 12.22
N SER A 211 -16.68 0.50 11.79
CA SER A 211 -15.80 1.55 11.31
C SER A 211 -16.02 2.84 12.10
N MET A 212 -15.01 3.70 12.16
CA MET A 212 -15.09 4.99 12.85
C MET A 212 -15.15 6.15 11.85
N ARG A 213 -16.05 7.10 12.12
CA ARG A 213 -16.16 8.33 11.36
C ARG A 213 -16.45 9.49 12.30
N ASP A 214 -15.51 10.41 12.47
CA ASP A 214 -15.65 11.53 13.43
C ASP A 214 -15.64 12.93 12.79
N GLY A 215 -15.81 13.03 11.46
CA GLY A 215 -15.78 14.29 10.71
C GLY A 215 -14.38 14.82 10.37
N GLN A 216 -13.33 14.33 11.01
CA GLN A 216 -11.94 14.67 10.69
C GLN A 216 -11.22 13.54 9.97
N ILE A 217 -11.62 12.30 10.22
CA ILE A 217 -11.06 11.09 9.63
C ILE A 217 -12.16 10.06 9.40
N SER A 218 -12.06 9.33 8.31
CA SER A 218 -12.86 8.13 8.05
C SER A 218 -11.94 6.92 8.11
N LEU A 219 -12.11 6.05 9.11
CA LEU A 219 -11.41 4.78 9.22
C LEU A 219 -12.40 3.66 8.94
N LEU A 220 -12.18 2.95 7.84
CA LEU A 220 -12.94 1.77 7.42
C LEU A 220 -12.08 0.54 7.61
N ARG A 221 -12.61 -0.48 8.27
CA ARG A 221 -11.91 -1.76 8.47
C ARG A 221 -12.63 -2.86 7.70
N PHE A 222 -11.88 -3.71 7.04
CA PHE A 222 -12.37 -4.82 6.23
C PHE A 222 -11.65 -6.09 6.63
N LEU A 223 -12.40 -7.12 7.01
CA LEU A 223 -11.86 -8.46 7.19
C LEU A 223 -11.75 -9.14 5.83
N CYS A 224 -10.54 -9.54 5.47
CA CYS A 224 -10.20 -10.18 4.20
C CYS A 224 -9.82 -11.64 4.47
N THR A 225 -10.63 -12.57 3.99
CA THR A 225 -10.43 -14.01 4.21
C THR A 225 -10.12 -14.69 2.88
N PRO A 226 -8.96 -15.37 2.73
CA PRO A 226 -8.70 -16.25 1.60
C PRO A 226 -9.74 -17.40 1.55
N THR A 227 -10.20 -17.78 0.34
CA THR A 227 -11.24 -18.82 0.14
C THR A 227 -10.72 -19.98 -0.68
#